data_b08cafa7046708f5635f93417e58a483
#
_entry.id   b08cafa7046708f5635f93417e58a483
#
_cell.length_a   1.000
_cell.length_b   1.000
_cell.length_c   1.000
_cell.angle_alpha   90.00
_cell.angle_beta   90.00
_cell.angle_gamma   90.00
#
_symmetry.space_group_name_H-M   'P 1'
#
loop_
_entity.id
_entity.type
_entity.pdbx_description
1 polymer ?
#
loop_
_entity_poly.entity_id
_entity_poly.type
_entity_poly.pdbx_seq_one_letter_code
_entity_poly.pdbx_strand_id
1 'polypeptide(L)' 'MPAGQVAPNKTRTNITIEKELKSQLEEIAKKEGRSFNNLVINILKEYMKNQL' A
#
# COMPACT_ATOMS: atom_id res chain seq x y z
N MET A 1 -20.41 5.09 6.06
CA MET A 1 -19.42 5.79 5.33
C MET A 1 -18.99 5.05 4.07
N PRO A 2 -18.97 5.73 2.96
CA PRO A 2 -18.62 5.04 1.71
C PRO A 2 -17.17 4.56 1.74
N ALA A 3 -17.01 3.31 1.43
CA ALA A 3 -15.69 2.70 1.45
C ALA A 3 -14.76 3.27 0.39
N GLY A 4 -15.30 4.01 -0.52
CA GLY A 4 -14.52 4.51 -1.62
C GLY A 4 -14.02 5.93 -1.48
N GLN A 5 -14.27 6.53 -0.35
CA GLN A 5 -13.93 7.93 -0.18
C GLN A 5 -12.42 8.13 -0.06
N VAL A 6 -11.88 9.00 -0.88
CA VAL A 6 -10.45 9.32 -0.86
C VAL A 6 -10.27 10.81 -0.91
N ALA A 7 -9.09 11.27 -0.51
CA ALA A 7 -8.77 12.69 -0.55
C ALA A 7 -8.73 13.20 -2.00
N PRO A 8 -8.94 14.50 -2.20
CA PRO A 8 -8.98 15.05 -3.56
C PRO A 8 -7.72 14.78 -4.39
N ASN A 9 -6.58 14.68 -3.74
CA ASN A 9 -5.32 14.46 -4.45
C ASN A 9 -4.96 12.98 -4.56
N LYS A 10 -5.93 12.10 -4.29
CA LYS A 10 -5.68 10.66 -4.32
C LYS A 10 -6.68 9.97 -5.23
N THR A 11 -6.31 8.83 -5.70
CA THR A 11 -7.17 8.05 -6.56
C THR A 11 -7.12 6.58 -6.15
N ARG A 12 -8.16 5.86 -6.44
CA ARG A 12 -8.24 4.44 -6.13
C ARG A 12 -7.62 3.64 -7.25
N THR A 13 -6.88 2.61 -6.87
CA THR A 13 -6.26 1.74 -7.84
C THR A 13 -6.33 0.30 -7.33
N ASN A 14 -6.71 -0.60 -8.21
CA ASN A 14 -6.77 -2.03 -7.90
C ASN A 14 -5.53 -2.70 -8.43
N ILE A 15 -4.90 -3.50 -7.58
CA ILE A 15 -3.72 -4.25 -7.95
C ILE A 15 -3.95 -5.71 -7.64
N THR A 16 -3.62 -6.56 -8.58
CA THR A 16 -3.68 -8.00 -8.38
C THR A 16 -2.28 -8.48 -7.99
N ILE A 17 -2.17 -9.06 -6.81
CA ILE A 17 -0.88 -9.57 -6.35
C ILE A 17 -1.04 -11.00 -5.86
N GLU A 18 0.06 -11.71 -5.83
CA GLU A 18 0.07 -13.09 -5.36
C GLU A 18 -0.28 -13.15 -3.89
N LYS A 19 -1.00 -14.20 -3.52
CA LYS A 19 -1.42 -14.37 -2.13
C LYS A 19 -0.22 -14.45 -1.19
N GLU A 20 0.81 -15.12 -1.63
CA GLU A 20 2.01 -15.26 -0.82
C GLU A 20 2.68 -13.93 -0.56
N LEU A 21 2.79 -13.12 -1.60
CA LEU A 21 3.39 -11.80 -1.48
C LEU A 21 2.57 -10.91 -0.55
N LYS A 22 1.26 -10.96 -0.73
CA LYS A 22 0.37 -10.17 0.13
C LYS A 22 0.52 -10.57 1.59
N SER A 23 0.58 -11.87 1.83
CA SER A 23 0.72 -12.39 3.19
C SER A 23 2.01 -11.90 3.84
N GLN A 24 3.09 -11.94 3.09
CA GLN A 24 4.38 -11.48 3.60
C GLN A 24 4.38 -9.99 3.90
N LEU A 25 3.77 -9.21 3.03
CA LEU A 25 3.68 -7.78 3.23
C LEU A 25 2.82 -7.44 4.44
N GLU A 26 1.75 -8.20 4.64
CA GLU A 26 0.90 -7.98 5.80
C GLU A 26 1.64 -8.25 7.10
N GLU A 27 2.51 -9.24 7.09
CA GLU A 27 3.32 -9.54 8.27
C GLU A 27 4.29 -8.42 8.58
N ILE A 28 4.92 -7.90 7.54
CA ILE A 28 5.84 -6.79 7.71
C ILE A 28 5.12 -5.56 8.24
N ALA A 29 3.95 -5.28 7.68
CA ALA A 29 3.16 -4.14 8.14
C ALA A 29 2.81 -4.27 9.61
N LYS A 30 2.45 -5.47 10.02
CA LYS A 30 2.12 -5.75 11.40
C LYS A 30 3.30 -5.48 12.31
N LYS A 31 4.48 -5.92 11.91
CA LYS A 31 5.69 -5.71 12.67
C LYS A 31 6.01 -4.23 12.83
N GLU A 32 5.73 -3.47 11.81
CA GLU A 32 6.06 -2.05 11.81
C GLU A 32 4.93 -1.19 12.35
N GLY A 33 3.82 -1.81 12.74
CA GLY A 33 2.71 -1.08 13.32
C GLY A 33 1.97 -0.21 12.33
N ARG A 34 1.92 -0.62 11.07
CA ARG A 34 1.19 0.12 10.06
C ARG A 34 0.28 -0.81 9.28
N SER A 35 -0.68 -0.22 8.57
CA SER A 35 -1.61 -1.01 7.77
C SER A 35 -0.92 -1.50 6.49
N PHE A 36 -1.50 -2.54 5.90
CA PHE A 36 -1.01 -3.06 4.64
C PHE A 36 -0.99 -1.97 3.57
N ASN A 37 -2.07 -1.22 3.50
CA ASN A 37 -2.19 -0.15 2.52
C ASN A 37 -1.11 0.89 2.69
N ASN A 38 -0.85 1.26 3.91
CA ASN A 38 0.18 2.24 4.25
C ASN A 38 1.55 1.75 3.83
N LEU A 39 1.85 0.50 4.13
CA LEU A 39 3.13 -0.10 3.78
C LEU A 39 3.33 -0.10 2.27
N VAL A 40 2.32 -0.53 1.52
CA VAL A 40 2.42 -0.59 0.07
C VAL A 40 2.67 0.80 -0.52
N ILE A 41 1.95 1.79 -0.04
CA ILE A 41 2.12 3.15 -0.54
C ILE A 41 3.52 3.67 -0.26
N ASN A 42 4.06 3.37 0.92
CA ASN A 42 5.41 3.78 1.26
C ASN A 42 6.45 3.13 0.34
N ILE A 43 6.25 1.86 0.06
CA ILE A 43 7.16 1.15 -0.85
C ILE A 43 7.14 1.79 -2.23
N LEU A 44 5.97 2.10 -2.72
CA LEU A 44 5.83 2.72 -4.03
C LEU A 44 6.51 4.09 -4.07
N LYS A 45 6.34 4.87 -3.02
CA LYS A 45 6.96 6.18 -2.95
C LYS A 45 8.48 6.09 -2.91
N GLU A 46 8.99 5.12 -2.18
CA GLU A 46 10.43 4.92 -2.10
C GLU A 46 11.00 4.53 -3.46
N TYR A 47 10.30 3.66 -4.15
CA TYR A 47 10.74 3.24 -5.47
C TYR A 47 10.79 4.42 -6.43
N MET A 48 9.75 5.23 -6.43
CA MET A 48 9.68 6.41 -7.28
C MET A 48 10.82 7.37 -7.00
N LYS A 49 11.12 7.55 -5.75
CA LYS A 49 12.19 8.43 -5.31
C LYS A 49 13.52 8.05 -5.94
N ASN A 50 13.77 6.76 -6.04
CA ASN A 50 15.02 6.26 -6.60
C ASN A 50 15.07 6.36 -8.12
N GLN A 51 13.93 6.57 -8.76
CA GLN A 51 13.86 6.66 -10.21
C GLN A 51 13.91 8.10 -10.73
N LEU A 52 13.63 9.06 -9.89
CA LEU A 52 13.57 10.47 -10.31
C LEU A 52 14.84 11.25 -10.04
#